data_118da5f101d4aefa04c6ee0a8ea7ee35
#
_entry.id   118da5f101d4aefa04c6ee0a8ea7ee35
#
_cell.length_a   1.000
_cell.length_b   1.000
_cell.length_c   1.000
_cell.angle_alpha   90.00
_cell.angle_beta   90.00
_cell.angle_gamma   90.00
#
_symmetry.space_group_name_H-M   'P 1'
#
loop_
_entity.id
_entity.type
_entity.pdbx_description
1 polymer ?
#
loop_
_entity_poly.entity_id
_entity_poly.type
_entity_poly.pdbx_seq_one_letter_code
_entity_poly.pdbx_strand_id
1 'polypeptide(L)'
;MKINLFGAFLGAFFLANITLAQTKKPQPVYQDKPYLQDYSIKYYNQSAEVQLESACADRNGNMSVFSSDGLLIPHNGQFLFPGGFQADKKYRTIGNKKIQGSFSHKDQFVLIDDKAVFSNAWAGSIYCHHELPNANKGVGGKNFDFLIASENDFHYVSDSKTWFKSKLDEKILDIRYQVSTDLFWMLSAKGLYKFNPKANTNLLVYGGMELTSFDIQGNNAVIGSPKGYFLVDLTTGKASGLNQKLPVTDITAVRVIGDRIWFGSSNGAFASRKDGKYDYFQGERWLPGNGVKSINPGPDNSVLIVTNAGLGQICFKSMTLHEKAQFFQQQVRQRHIRNGFNASLVGMEKGNLSSGFLADSDNDGLWTSMYFGAEIFRYAVTKEADALANIRECLDAMERLYTVNPIPGFPSRSFERRGFIEKLSDPERWQHSPDPEWDWKATTSSDEVIGHIFAFGALAELVQVPDLKSRAVNLIDTLMMHVIKNDWYLIDYDGKPTLWG
;
A
#
# COMPACT_ATOMS: atom_id res chain seq x y z
N MET A 1 50.14 -86.14 16.56
CA MET A 1 50.42 -86.00 15.13
C MET A 1 49.74 -84.74 14.65
N LYS A 2 50.45 -83.84 14.04
CA LYS A 2 50.10 -82.60 13.36
C LYS A 2 49.70 -81.37 14.19
N ILE A 3 50.62 -80.52 14.22
CA ILE A 3 50.80 -79.11 14.46
C ILE A 3 49.90 -78.33 13.51
N ASN A 4 49.30 -77.20 13.97
CA ASN A 4 49.30 -75.99 13.18
C ASN A 4 49.11 -74.74 14.08
N LEU A 5 50.14 -73.92 14.03
CA LEU A 5 50.18 -72.52 14.51
C LEU A 5 49.27 -71.64 13.63
N PHE A 6 48.55 -70.77 14.27
CA PHE A 6 48.10 -69.53 13.62
C PHE A 6 48.33 -68.35 14.52
N GLY A 7 49.25 -67.49 14.04
CA GLY A 7 49.57 -66.25 14.69
C GLY A 7 48.49 -65.21 14.63
N ALA A 8 48.23 -64.60 15.75
CA ALA A 8 47.32 -63.43 15.83
C ALA A 8 48.07 -62.15 15.54
N PHE A 9 47.73 -61.48 14.47
CA PHE A 9 48.10 -60.10 14.20
C PHE A 9 47.08 -59.15 14.87
N LEU A 10 47.48 -58.48 15.95
CA LEU A 10 46.73 -57.38 16.51
C LEU A 10 47.02 -56.12 15.68
N GLY A 11 46.07 -55.76 14.81
CA GLY A 11 46.01 -54.48 14.16
C GLY A 11 45.24 -53.48 15.03
N ALA A 12 45.98 -52.56 15.68
CA ALA A 12 45.35 -51.45 16.38
C ALA A 12 44.76 -50.43 15.38
N PHE A 13 43.46 -50.43 15.26
CA PHE A 13 42.75 -49.36 14.56
C PHE A 13 42.65 -48.14 15.48
N PHE A 14 43.45 -47.13 15.23
CA PHE A 14 43.24 -45.78 15.76
C PHE A 14 42.03 -45.16 15.02
N LEU A 15 40.88 -45.19 15.62
CA LEU A 15 39.74 -44.38 15.22
C LEU A 15 40.04 -42.94 15.66
N ALA A 16 40.57 -42.13 14.75
CA ALA A 16 40.61 -40.68 14.93
C ALA A 16 39.18 -40.17 14.91
N ASN A 17 38.62 -39.88 16.06
CA ASN A 17 37.40 -39.10 16.17
C ASN A 17 37.71 -37.68 15.67
N ILE A 18 37.45 -37.42 14.38
CA ILE A 18 37.33 -36.07 13.84
C ILE A 18 36.00 -35.55 14.38
N THR A 19 36.07 -34.91 15.53
CA THR A 19 34.98 -34.02 16.01
C THR A 19 34.90 -32.86 15.02
N LEU A 20 34.03 -32.96 14.03
CA LEU A 20 33.60 -31.83 13.25
C LEU A 20 33.01 -30.82 14.24
N ALA A 21 33.81 -29.81 14.58
CA ALA A 21 33.31 -28.65 15.28
C ALA A 21 32.17 -28.09 14.41
N GLN A 22 30.95 -28.43 14.79
CA GLN A 22 29.80 -27.69 14.29
C GLN A 22 30.04 -26.24 14.66
N THR A 23 30.48 -25.43 13.70
CA THR A 23 30.49 -24.00 13.84
C THR A 23 29.04 -23.62 14.15
N LYS A 24 28.76 -23.31 15.42
CA LYS A 24 27.50 -22.72 15.83
C LYS A 24 27.25 -21.57 14.86
N LYS A 25 26.20 -21.69 14.02
CA LYS A 25 25.74 -20.54 13.23
C LYS A 25 25.59 -19.39 14.23
N PRO A 26 26.22 -18.24 13.98
CA PRO A 26 26.08 -17.12 14.89
C PRO A 26 24.61 -16.91 15.12
N GLN A 27 24.20 -16.86 16.38
CA GLN A 27 22.79 -16.60 16.71
C GLN A 27 22.42 -15.25 16.11
N PRO A 28 21.27 -15.13 15.46
CA PRO A 28 20.87 -13.86 14.88
C PRO A 28 20.82 -12.80 15.98
N VAL A 29 21.43 -11.64 15.70
CA VAL A 29 21.51 -10.51 16.63
C VAL A 29 20.11 -9.96 16.97
N TYR A 30 19.09 -10.33 16.20
CA TYR A 30 17.69 -9.92 16.37
C TYR A 30 16.74 -11.10 16.16
N GLN A 31 15.53 -10.99 16.69
CA GLN A 31 14.43 -11.89 16.36
C GLN A 31 13.58 -11.28 15.25
N ASP A 32 13.65 -11.86 14.06
CA ASP A 32 12.84 -11.44 12.92
C ASP A 32 11.43 -12.02 13.04
N LYS A 33 10.53 -11.26 13.71
CA LYS A 33 9.15 -11.69 13.98
C LYS A 33 8.22 -11.17 12.89
N PRO A 34 7.30 -12.02 12.40
CA PRO A 34 6.27 -11.57 11.47
C PRO A 34 5.37 -10.49 12.09
N TYR A 35 4.99 -9.53 11.28
CA TYR A 35 3.98 -8.52 11.58
C TYR A 35 3.09 -8.29 10.36
N LEU A 36 1.94 -7.67 10.57
CA LEU A 36 1.02 -7.36 9.49
C LEU A 36 1.38 -5.99 8.89
N GLN A 37 1.89 -6.01 7.65
CA GLN A 37 2.20 -4.82 6.88
C GLN A 37 1.01 -4.46 6.01
N ASP A 38 0.52 -3.24 6.15
CA ASP A 38 -0.46 -2.64 5.25
C ASP A 38 0.22 -1.96 4.05
N TYR A 39 -0.42 -2.03 2.90
CA TYR A 39 -0.02 -1.33 1.69
C TYR A 39 -1.23 -1.06 0.82
N SER A 40 -1.09 -0.21 -0.18
CA SER A 40 -2.18 0.18 -1.07
C SER A 40 -1.89 -0.16 -2.52
N ILE A 41 -2.90 -0.66 -3.22
CA ILE A 41 -2.96 -0.69 -4.68
C ILE A 41 -4.01 0.33 -5.11
N LYS A 42 -3.69 1.18 -6.08
CA LYS A 42 -4.55 2.28 -6.51
C LYS A 42 -4.96 2.13 -7.97
N TYR A 43 -6.17 2.56 -8.27
CA TYR A 43 -6.73 2.60 -9.62
C TYR A 43 -7.34 3.98 -9.83
N TYR A 44 -6.77 4.75 -10.76
CA TYR A 44 -7.25 6.11 -11.02
C TYR A 44 -8.38 6.12 -12.04
N ASN A 45 -9.40 6.93 -11.75
CA ASN A 45 -10.45 7.25 -12.70
C ASN A 45 -9.88 8.22 -13.75
N GLN A 46 -9.90 7.80 -15.01
CA GLN A 46 -9.33 8.57 -16.12
C GLN A 46 -10.30 9.62 -16.67
N SER A 47 -11.60 9.57 -16.29
CA SER A 47 -12.61 10.50 -16.74
C SER A 47 -13.31 11.16 -15.55
N ALA A 48 -13.21 12.47 -15.44
CA ALA A 48 -13.92 13.23 -14.40
C ALA A 48 -15.46 13.17 -14.56
N GLU A 49 -15.95 12.85 -15.75
CA GLU A 49 -17.38 12.72 -16.03
C GLU A 49 -17.98 11.42 -15.46
N VAL A 50 -17.16 10.37 -15.35
CA VAL A 50 -17.60 9.08 -14.80
C VAL A 50 -17.51 9.13 -13.26
N GLN A 51 -18.67 9.02 -12.63
CA GLN A 51 -18.75 8.97 -11.17
C GLN A 51 -18.71 7.53 -10.68
N LEU A 52 -17.68 7.19 -9.88
CA LEU A 52 -17.60 5.89 -9.21
C LEU A 52 -18.50 5.92 -7.98
N GLU A 53 -19.28 4.86 -7.75
CA GLU A 53 -20.26 4.78 -6.66
C GLU A 53 -19.87 3.74 -5.61
N SER A 54 -19.63 2.51 -6.04
CA SER A 54 -19.29 1.40 -5.14
C SER A 54 -18.36 0.40 -5.81
N ALA A 55 -17.69 -0.43 -5.02
CA ALA A 55 -16.89 -1.54 -5.50
C ALA A 55 -17.21 -2.81 -4.70
N CYS A 56 -17.16 -3.95 -5.34
CA CYS A 56 -17.30 -5.24 -4.67
C CYS A 56 -16.34 -6.27 -5.26
N ALA A 57 -16.11 -7.35 -4.53
CA ALA A 57 -15.28 -8.47 -4.97
C ALA A 57 -16.06 -9.77 -4.91
N ASP A 58 -15.67 -10.73 -5.75
CA ASP A 58 -16.15 -12.12 -5.69
C ASP A 58 -15.13 -13.04 -4.99
N ARG A 59 -15.52 -14.27 -4.72
CA ARG A 59 -14.66 -15.29 -4.08
C ARG A 59 -13.44 -15.69 -4.91
N ASN A 60 -13.40 -15.34 -6.19
CA ASN A 60 -12.27 -15.65 -7.09
C ASN A 60 -11.26 -14.49 -7.16
N GLY A 61 -11.48 -13.45 -6.36
CA GLY A 61 -10.61 -12.25 -6.34
C GLY A 61 -10.90 -11.24 -7.46
N ASN A 62 -11.95 -11.45 -8.25
CA ASN A 62 -12.35 -10.45 -9.24
C ASN A 62 -12.97 -9.24 -8.53
N MET A 63 -12.68 -8.05 -9.02
CA MET A 63 -13.26 -6.81 -8.55
C MET A 63 -14.16 -6.19 -9.61
N SER A 64 -15.28 -5.64 -9.19
CA SER A 64 -16.20 -4.86 -10.03
C SER A 64 -16.47 -3.52 -9.37
N VAL A 65 -16.44 -2.46 -10.16
CA VAL A 65 -16.77 -1.10 -9.71
C VAL A 65 -18.01 -0.64 -10.45
N PHE A 66 -19.03 -0.26 -9.70
CA PHE A 66 -20.22 0.37 -10.25
C PHE A 66 -20.01 1.87 -10.40
N SER A 67 -20.37 2.39 -11.57
CA SER A 67 -20.22 3.79 -11.91
C SER A 67 -21.45 4.34 -12.66
N SER A 68 -21.49 5.67 -12.85
CA SER A 68 -22.52 6.33 -13.66
C SER A 68 -22.57 5.83 -15.11
N ASP A 69 -21.46 5.26 -15.61
CA ASP A 69 -21.33 4.70 -16.98
C ASP A 69 -21.41 3.16 -17.01
N GLY A 70 -21.89 2.55 -15.92
CA GLY A 70 -22.04 1.10 -15.78
C GLY A 70 -20.90 0.44 -15.01
N LEU A 71 -20.63 -0.84 -15.34
CA LEU A 71 -19.63 -1.63 -14.62
C LEU A 71 -18.23 -1.44 -15.20
N LEU A 72 -17.28 -1.28 -14.30
CA LEU A 72 -15.85 -1.15 -14.61
C LEU A 72 -15.06 -2.26 -13.91
N ILE A 73 -13.98 -2.68 -14.55
CA ILE A 73 -13.01 -3.65 -13.99
C ILE A 73 -11.71 -2.90 -13.72
N PRO A 74 -11.20 -2.92 -12.48
CA PRO A 74 -9.86 -2.44 -12.18
C PRO A 74 -8.80 -3.30 -12.89
N HIS A 75 -7.80 -2.68 -13.47
CA HIS A 75 -6.73 -3.41 -14.15
C HIS A 75 -5.36 -2.72 -14.00
N ASN A 76 -4.29 -3.51 -14.15
CA ASN A 76 -2.88 -3.06 -14.13
C ASN A 76 -2.44 -2.30 -12.87
N GLY A 77 -3.20 -2.39 -11.77
CA GLY A 77 -2.79 -1.83 -10.50
C GLY A 77 -1.71 -2.69 -9.84
N GLN A 78 -0.66 -2.02 -9.34
CA GLN A 78 0.42 -2.63 -8.59
C GLN A 78 0.78 -1.75 -7.39
N PHE A 79 1.51 -2.30 -6.44
CA PHE A 79 1.97 -1.55 -5.27
C PHE A 79 2.73 -0.27 -5.65
N LEU A 80 3.61 -0.36 -6.64
CA LEU A 80 4.47 0.75 -7.07
C LEU A 80 3.83 1.63 -8.16
N PHE A 81 2.84 1.11 -8.89
CA PHE A 81 2.24 1.79 -10.01
C PHE A 81 0.74 1.69 -9.98
N PRO A 82 0.04 2.82 -10.05
CA PRO A 82 -1.41 2.80 -10.10
C PRO A 82 -1.91 2.21 -11.42
N GLY A 83 -3.03 1.50 -11.32
CA GLY A 83 -3.78 1.03 -12.47
C GLY A 83 -4.88 2.00 -12.89
N GLY A 84 -5.76 1.53 -13.75
CA GLY A 84 -6.94 2.23 -14.23
C GLY A 84 -8.16 1.33 -14.30
N PHE A 85 -9.15 1.76 -15.07
CA PHE A 85 -10.39 1.02 -15.27
C PHE A 85 -10.64 0.74 -16.74
N GLN A 86 -11.28 -0.39 -16.99
CA GLN A 86 -11.84 -0.72 -18.30
C GLN A 86 -13.32 -1.09 -18.13
N ALA A 87 -14.14 -0.81 -19.16
CA ALA A 87 -15.55 -1.17 -19.13
C ALA A 87 -15.73 -2.70 -19.08
N ASP A 88 -16.59 -3.20 -18.19
CA ASP A 88 -16.97 -4.60 -18.20
C ASP A 88 -17.89 -4.91 -19.38
N LYS A 89 -17.33 -5.54 -20.41
CA LYS A 89 -18.05 -5.90 -21.63
C LYS A 89 -18.91 -7.16 -21.50
N LYS A 90 -18.74 -7.93 -20.43
CA LYS A 90 -19.44 -9.22 -20.23
C LYS A 90 -20.96 -9.05 -20.16
N TYR A 91 -21.42 -7.94 -19.59
CA TYR A 91 -22.84 -7.67 -19.40
C TYR A 91 -23.50 -6.89 -20.53
N ARG A 92 -22.74 -6.40 -21.51
CA ARG A 92 -23.29 -5.76 -22.73
C ARG A 92 -24.05 -6.74 -23.63
N THR A 93 -23.76 -8.04 -23.52
CA THR A 93 -24.39 -9.07 -24.33
C THR A 93 -25.75 -9.53 -23.80
N ILE A 94 -26.15 -9.16 -22.59
CA ILE A 94 -27.46 -9.51 -22.00
C ILE A 94 -28.54 -8.47 -22.41
N GLY A 95 -28.35 -7.82 -23.55
CA GLY A 95 -29.21 -6.80 -24.07
C GLY A 95 -28.84 -5.39 -23.60
N ASN A 96 -29.39 -4.36 -24.18
CA ASN A 96 -29.15 -2.94 -23.88
C ASN A 96 -29.62 -2.53 -22.47
N LYS A 97 -29.39 -3.40 -21.47
CA LYS A 97 -29.83 -3.17 -20.10
C LYS A 97 -28.84 -2.26 -19.38
N LYS A 98 -29.35 -1.17 -18.84
CA LYS A 98 -28.58 -0.30 -17.98
C LYS A 98 -28.53 -0.91 -16.58
N ILE A 99 -27.32 -1.26 -16.11
CA ILE A 99 -27.11 -1.62 -14.72
C ILE A 99 -27.29 -0.39 -13.85
N GLN A 100 -28.16 -0.48 -12.85
CA GLN A 100 -28.53 0.60 -11.94
C GLN A 100 -27.88 0.45 -10.56
N GLY A 101 -27.45 -0.76 -10.21
CA GLY A 101 -26.77 -1.05 -8.96
C GLY A 101 -26.04 -2.37 -9.01
N SER A 102 -25.06 -2.51 -8.15
CA SER A 102 -24.30 -3.75 -7.97
C SER A 102 -23.91 -3.94 -6.50
N PHE A 103 -23.93 -5.15 -6.03
CA PHE A 103 -23.54 -5.54 -4.67
C PHE A 103 -23.02 -6.97 -4.65
N SER A 104 -22.41 -7.37 -3.53
CA SER A 104 -21.99 -8.75 -3.30
C SER A 104 -23.03 -9.50 -2.47
N HIS A 105 -23.33 -10.74 -2.86
CA HIS A 105 -24.11 -11.67 -2.06
C HIS A 105 -23.43 -13.03 -2.11
N LYS A 106 -23.16 -13.62 -0.94
CA LYS A 106 -22.43 -14.90 -0.80
C LYS A 106 -21.18 -14.95 -1.70
N ASP A 107 -20.40 -13.87 -1.62
CA ASP A 107 -19.15 -13.69 -2.36
C ASP A 107 -19.29 -13.78 -3.89
N GLN A 108 -20.43 -13.36 -4.42
CA GLN A 108 -20.67 -13.26 -5.86
C GLN A 108 -21.29 -11.91 -6.21
N PHE A 109 -21.06 -11.46 -7.44
CA PHE A 109 -21.69 -10.23 -7.95
C PHE A 109 -23.18 -10.42 -8.21
N VAL A 110 -23.96 -9.52 -7.70
CA VAL A 110 -25.40 -9.40 -7.98
C VAL A 110 -25.64 -8.02 -8.54
N LEU A 111 -26.41 -7.96 -9.60
CA LEU A 111 -26.68 -6.77 -10.38
C LEU A 111 -28.17 -6.42 -10.32
N ILE A 112 -28.45 -5.14 -10.41
CA ILE A 112 -29.82 -4.62 -10.51
C ILE A 112 -29.94 -3.87 -11.83
N ASP A 113 -30.92 -4.19 -12.64
CA ASP A 113 -31.36 -3.38 -13.79
C ASP A 113 -32.77 -2.80 -13.54
N ASP A 114 -33.43 -2.31 -14.57
CA ASP A 114 -34.78 -1.73 -14.49
C ASP A 114 -35.88 -2.73 -14.17
N LYS A 115 -35.62 -4.04 -14.24
CA LYS A 115 -36.65 -5.10 -14.14
C LYS A 115 -36.26 -6.27 -13.23
N ALA A 116 -34.97 -6.45 -12.94
CA ALA A 116 -34.54 -7.63 -12.24
C ALA A 116 -33.35 -7.39 -11.32
N VAL A 117 -33.30 -8.19 -10.26
CA VAL A 117 -32.06 -8.53 -9.54
C VAL A 117 -31.56 -9.82 -10.14
N PHE A 118 -30.31 -9.85 -10.61
CA PHE A 118 -29.80 -11.00 -11.32
C PHE A 118 -28.31 -11.27 -11.10
N SER A 119 -27.91 -12.51 -11.34
CA SER A 119 -26.51 -12.95 -11.33
C SER A 119 -26.33 -14.22 -12.16
N ASN A 120 -25.17 -14.36 -12.79
CA ASN A 120 -24.76 -15.57 -13.52
C ASN A 120 -23.89 -16.50 -12.68
N ALA A 121 -23.67 -16.16 -11.40
CA ALA A 121 -22.66 -16.82 -10.58
C ALA A 121 -23.07 -18.21 -10.09
N TRP A 122 -24.32 -18.58 -10.19
CA TRP A 122 -24.88 -19.85 -9.76
C TRP A 122 -25.47 -20.66 -10.92
N ALA A 123 -25.44 -21.98 -10.81
CA ALA A 123 -25.82 -22.88 -11.89
C ALA A 123 -27.24 -22.65 -12.45
N GLY A 124 -28.18 -22.21 -11.64
CA GLY A 124 -29.55 -21.88 -12.04
C GLY A 124 -29.75 -20.44 -12.45
N SER A 125 -28.71 -19.65 -12.41
CA SER A 125 -28.73 -18.19 -12.42
C SER A 125 -29.76 -17.62 -11.43
N ILE A 126 -29.53 -16.41 -10.96
CA ILE A 126 -30.52 -15.65 -10.19
C ILE A 126 -31.17 -14.67 -11.15
N TYR A 127 -32.50 -14.68 -11.18
CA TYR A 127 -33.29 -13.70 -11.87
C TYR A 127 -34.59 -13.47 -11.10
N CYS A 128 -34.57 -12.43 -10.25
CA CYS A 128 -35.74 -12.02 -9.46
C CYS A 128 -36.36 -10.77 -10.08
N HIS A 129 -37.51 -10.94 -10.70
CA HIS A 129 -38.24 -9.82 -11.34
C HIS A 129 -38.70 -8.80 -10.29
N HIS A 130 -38.58 -7.53 -10.61
CA HIS A 130 -39.13 -6.41 -9.85
C HIS A 130 -39.70 -5.32 -10.77
N GLU A 131 -40.51 -4.43 -10.18
CA GLU A 131 -41.13 -3.29 -10.85
C GLU A 131 -40.70 -1.97 -10.18
N LEU A 132 -39.59 -1.97 -9.41
CA LEU A 132 -39.12 -0.78 -8.72
C LEU A 132 -38.30 0.10 -9.67
N PRO A 133 -38.79 1.30 -10.06
CA PRO A 133 -38.02 2.18 -10.92
C PRO A 133 -36.76 2.68 -10.22
N ASN A 134 -35.69 2.81 -11.00
CA ASN A 134 -34.42 3.36 -10.50
C ASN A 134 -33.86 2.68 -9.24
N ALA A 135 -34.12 1.38 -9.07
CA ALA A 135 -33.55 0.61 -8.00
C ALA A 135 -32.01 0.58 -8.11
N ASN A 136 -31.33 1.20 -7.17
CA ASN A 136 -29.88 1.35 -7.21
C ASN A 136 -29.16 0.83 -5.95
N LYS A 137 -29.88 0.38 -4.96
CA LYS A 137 -29.37 -0.26 -3.75
C LYS A 137 -29.95 -1.64 -3.62
N GLY A 138 -29.11 -2.60 -3.18
CA GLY A 138 -29.54 -3.97 -2.96
C GLY A 138 -28.70 -4.64 -1.87
N VAL A 139 -29.33 -5.54 -1.12
CA VAL A 139 -28.67 -6.44 -0.20
C VAL A 139 -29.38 -7.80 -0.21
N GLY A 140 -28.60 -8.87 -0.20
CA GLY A 140 -29.14 -10.23 -0.12
C GLY A 140 -29.42 -10.66 1.31
N GLY A 141 -30.52 -11.39 1.48
CA GLY A 141 -30.88 -12.06 2.72
C GLY A 141 -30.28 -13.49 2.82
N LYS A 142 -30.99 -14.37 3.52
CA LYS A 142 -30.48 -15.71 3.80
C LYS A 142 -30.47 -16.63 2.58
N ASN A 143 -31.51 -16.58 1.74
CA ASN A 143 -31.80 -17.60 0.72
C ASN A 143 -32.07 -16.98 -0.66
N PHE A 144 -31.21 -16.22 -1.27
CA PHE A 144 -31.47 -15.55 -2.57
C PHE A 144 -32.77 -14.72 -2.58
N ASP A 145 -33.05 -14.15 -1.46
CA ASP A 145 -34.02 -13.10 -1.24
C ASP A 145 -33.27 -11.77 -1.12
N PHE A 146 -33.87 -10.72 -1.62
CA PHE A 146 -33.20 -9.41 -1.72
C PHE A 146 -34.13 -8.31 -1.26
N LEU A 147 -33.56 -7.36 -0.50
CA LEU A 147 -34.16 -6.06 -0.32
C LEU A 147 -33.49 -5.11 -1.32
N ILE A 148 -34.28 -4.49 -2.17
CA ILE A 148 -33.83 -3.47 -3.13
C ILE A 148 -34.51 -2.15 -2.82
N ALA A 149 -33.80 -1.06 -3.09
CA ALA A 149 -34.32 0.28 -2.85
C ALA A 149 -33.95 1.25 -3.99
N SER A 150 -34.83 2.22 -4.20
CA SER A 150 -34.60 3.42 -4.97
C SER A 150 -34.36 4.62 -4.04
N GLU A 151 -34.87 5.81 -4.36
CA GLU A 151 -34.77 6.95 -3.44
C GLU A 151 -35.52 6.71 -2.12
N ASN A 152 -36.82 6.48 -2.20
CA ASN A 152 -37.70 6.35 -1.04
C ASN A 152 -38.41 4.99 -0.98
N ASP A 153 -38.55 4.35 -2.14
CA ASP A 153 -39.27 3.10 -2.25
C ASP A 153 -38.34 1.91 -2.07
N PHE A 154 -38.87 0.84 -1.48
CA PHE A 154 -38.15 -0.41 -1.36
C PHE A 154 -39.05 -1.62 -1.61
N HIS A 155 -38.50 -2.64 -2.23
CA HIS A 155 -39.17 -3.90 -2.52
C HIS A 155 -38.37 -5.07 -1.91
N TYR A 156 -39.12 -6.04 -1.37
CA TYR A 156 -38.57 -7.34 -1.01
C TYR A 156 -38.92 -8.35 -2.09
N VAL A 157 -37.90 -8.95 -2.67
CA VAL A 157 -38.04 -9.87 -3.81
C VAL A 157 -37.37 -11.20 -3.52
N SER A 158 -38.03 -12.28 -3.92
CA SER A 158 -37.47 -13.64 -3.91
C SER A 158 -38.27 -14.54 -4.85
N ASP A 159 -37.77 -15.70 -5.22
CA ASP A 159 -38.45 -16.69 -6.06
C ASP A 159 -39.05 -16.08 -7.34
N SER A 160 -38.31 -15.19 -7.98
CA SER A 160 -38.70 -14.51 -9.22
C SER A 160 -39.92 -13.58 -9.09
N LYS A 161 -40.30 -13.14 -7.91
CA LYS A 161 -41.38 -12.17 -7.70
C LYS A 161 -41.13 -11.20 -6.56
N THR A 162 -41.91 -10.10 -6.60
CA THR A 162 -41.96 -9.15 -5.50
C THR A 162 -43.02 -9.56 -4.49
N TRP A 163 -42.60 -9.74 -3.24
CA TRP A 163 -43.45 -10.16 -2.13
C TRP A 163 -43.98 -9.00 -1.29
N PHE A 164 -43.21 -7.90 -1.24
CA PHE A 164 -43.57 -6.75 -0.44
C PHE A 164 -43.09 -5.45 -1.14
N LYS A 165 -43.90 -4.44 -1.09
CA LYS A 165 -43.61 -3.09 -1.63
C LYS A 165 -43.97 -2.07 -0.55
N SER A 166 -43.07 -1.14 -0.29
CA SER A 166 -43.34 -0.03 0.63
C SER A 166 -42.44 1.16 0.32
N LYS A 167 -42.61 2.23 1.07
CA LYS A 167 -41.79 3.43 0.96
C LYS A 167 -41.50 4.00 2.34
N LEU A 168 -40.45 4.79 2.45
CA LEU A 168 -40.16 5.67 3.56
C LEU A 168 -40.57 7.12 3.19
N ASP A 169 -40.82 7.95 4.18
CA ASP A 169 -41.06 9.38 3.96
C ASP A 169 -39.75 10.12 3.58
N GLU A 170 -38.62 9.51 3.85
CA GLU A 170 -37.28 10.05 3.64
C GLU A 170 -36.49 9.19 2.63
N LYS A 171 -35.47 9.81 2.02
CA LYS A 171 -34.55 9.11 1.12
C LYS A 171 -33.80 7.99 1.85
N ILE A 172 -33.82 6.80 1.29
CA ILE A 172 -33.05 5.64 1.76
C ILE A 172 -31.58 5.85 1.36
N LEU A 173 -30.71 6.03 2.35
CA LEU A 173 -29.28 6.25 2.15
C LEU A 173 -28.52 4.93 2.01
N ASP A 174 -28.86 3.95 2.83
CA ASP A 174 -28.16 2.68 2.89
C ASP A 174 -29.07 1.55 3.39
N ILE A 175 -28.72 0.31 3.03
CA ILE A 175 -29.47 -0.89 3.42
C ILE A 175 -28.52 -2.00 3.85
N ARG A 176 -28.85 -2.74 4.90
CA ARG A 176 -28.06 -3.85 5.45
C ARG A 176 -28.92 -5.04 5.83
N TYR A 177 -28.33 -6.21 5.83
CA TYR A 177 -28.95 -7.43 6.30
C TYR A 177 -28.24 -7.95 7.57
N GLN A 178 -29.02 -8.25 8.60
CA GLN A 178 -28.53 -8.84 9.84
C GLN A 178 -28.73 -10.35 9.83
N VAL A 179 -27.65 -11.09 9.65
CA VAL A 179 -27.66 -12.56 9.50
C VAL A 179 -28.25 -13.25 10.74
N SER A 180 -27.93 -12.76 11.95
CA SER A 180 -28.32 -13.39 13.21
C SER A 180 -29.82 -13.38 13.49
N THR A 181 -30.53 -12.40 12.96
CA THR A 181 -31.96 -12.18 13.20
C THR A 181 -32.84 -12.37 11.97
N ASP A 182 -32.22 -12.54 10.78
CA ASP A 182 -32.93 -12.62 9.50
C ASP A 182 -33.79 -11.37 9.20
N LEU A 183 -33.21 -10.18 9.51
CA LEU A 183 -33.86 -8.88 9.37
C LEU A 183 -33.08 -7.97 8.42
N PHE A 184 -33.79 -7.12 7.71
CA PHE A 184 -33.20 -6.06 6.92
C PHE A 184 -33.29 -4.72 7.66
N TRP A 185 -32.33 -3.87 7.40
CA TRP A 185 -32.22 -2.55 8.03
C TRP A 185 -32.01 -1.49 6.97
N MET A 186 -32.67 -0.36 7.10
CA MET A 186 -32.57 0.77 6.19
C MET A 186 -32.27 2.03 6.98
N LEU A 187 -31.37 2.86 6.45
CA LEU A 187 -31.04 4.17 7.00
C LEU A 187 -31.60 5.27 6.11
N SER A 188 -32.24 6.26 6.71
CA SER A 188 -32.46 7.58 6.14
C SER A 188 -31.67 8.64 6.89
N ALA A 189 -31.67 9.88 6.42
CA ALA A 189 -31.03 10.99 7.15
C ALA A 189 -31.66 11.25 8.54
N LYS A 190 -32.89 10.75 8.79
CA LYS A 190 -33.62 10.99 10.00
C LYS A 190 -33.98 9.73 10.80
N GLY A 191 -33.64 8.54 10.31
CA GLY A 191 -33.98 7.34 11.05
C GLY A 191 -33.36 6.05 10.58
N LEU A 192 -33.32 5.08 11.50
CA LEU A 192 -32.96 3.68 11.25
C LEU A 192 -34.24 2.83 11.35
N TYR A 193 -34.55 2.12 10.27
CA TYR A 193 -35.76 1.32 10.11
C TYR A 193 -35.41 -0.17 10.04
N LYS A 194 -36.28 -0.99 10.63
CA LYS A 194 -36.20 -2.45 10.61
C LYS A 194 -37.30 -3.02 9.73
N PHE A 195 -36.95 -3.80 8.72
CA PHE A 195 -37.88 -4.57 7.91
C PHE A 195 -37.81 -6.06 8.26
N ASN A 196 -38.95 -6.64 8.61
CA ASN A 196 -39.10 -8.06 8.85
C ASN A 196 -39.85 -8.71 7.69
N PRO A 197 -39.20 -9.50 6.83
CA PRO A 197 -39.85 -10.10 5.66
C PRO A 197 -40.90 -11.15 6.02
N LYS A 198 -40.79 -11.83 7.18
CA LYS A 198 -41.77 -12.85 7.62
C LYS A 198 -43.07 -12.22 8.10
N ALA A 199 -42.98 -11.08 8.74
CA ALA A 199 -44.15 -10.36 9.26
C ALA A 199 -44.65 -9.28 8.28
N ASN A 200 -43.95 -8.98 7.21
CA ASN A 200 -44.19 -7.88 6.30
C ASN A 200 -44.37 -6.53 7.03
N THR A 201 -43.48 -6.28 8.00
CA THR A 201 -43.54 -5.04 8.81
C THR A 201 -42.28 -4.22 8.64
N ASN A 202 -42.48 -2.89 8.53
CA ASN A 202 -41.42 -1.90 8.55
C ASN A 202 -41.61 -0.97 9.76
N LEU A 203 -40.61 -0.87 10.61
CA LEU A 203 -40.69 -0.14 11.89
C LEU A 203 -39.51 0.80 12.04
N LEU A 204 -39.77 2.04 12.46
CA LEU A 204 -38.74 2.96 12.93
C LEU A 204 -38.20 2.46 14.29
N VAL A 205 -36.90 2.22 14.39
CA VAL A 205 -36.22 1.78 15.61
C VAL A 205 -35.50 2.93 16.28
N TYR A 206 -34.92 3.83 15.50
CA TYR A 206 -34.22 5.00 16.03
C TYR A 206 -34.50 6.22 15.17
N GLY A 207 -34.91 7.33 15.80
CA GLY A 207 -35.05 8.65 15.18
C GLY A 207 -33.82 9.50 15.44
N GLY A 208 -33.25 10.12 14.41
CA GLY A 208 -32.04 10.96 14.49
C GLY A 208 -32.08 12.11 13.52
N MET A 209 -30.96 12.78 13.34
CA MET A 209 -30.79 13.84 12.35
C MET A 209 -29.39 13.73 11.71
N GLU A 210 -29.27 14.11 10.45
CA GLU A 210 -28.01 14.15 9.71
C GLU A 210 -27.27 12.80 9.68
N LEU A 211 -28.00 11.67 9.71
CA LEU A 211 -27.41 10.35 9.59
C LEU A 211 -26.89 10.16 8.16
N THR A 212 -25.69 9.61 8.01
CA THR A 212 -25.03 9.52 6.70
C THR A 212 -24.86 8.10 6.19
N SER A 213 -24.48 7.18 7.07
CA SER A 213 -24.16 5.79 6.72
C SER A 213 -24.25 4.91 7.97
N PHE A 214 -24.35 3.60 7.78
CA PHE A 214 -24.30 2.67 8.91
C PHE A 214 -23.80 1.29 8.49
N ASP A 215 -23.39 0.51 9.48
CA ASP A 215 -23.26 -0.94 9.35
C ASP A 215 -23.58 -1.63 10.69
N ILE A 216 -23.69 -2.96 10.68
CA ILE A 216 -24.12 -3.73 11.83
C ILE A 216 -22.93 -4.45 12.46
N GLN A 217 -22.73 -4.25 13.76
CA GLN A 217 -21.76 -4.99 14.56
C GLN A 217 -22.48 -5.71 15.70
N GLY A 218 -22.68 -7.03 15.54
CA GLY A 218 -23.45 -7.81 16.51
C GLY A 218 -24.90 -7.33 16.63
N ASN A 219 -25.28 -6.84 17.81
CA ASN A 219 -26.61 -6.26 18.08
C ASN A 219 -26.64 -4.73 18.00
N ASN A 220 -25.60 -4.10 17.49
CA ASN A 220 -25.55 -2.65 17.37
C ASN A 220 -25.45 -2.21 15.91
N ALA A 221 -26.17 -1.14 15.57
CA ALA A 221 -25.85 -0.36 14.38
C ALA A 221 -24.78 0.66 14.74
N VAL A 222 -23.69 0.71 13.98
CA VAL A 222 -22.70 1.79 13.99
C VAL A 222 -23.17 2.83 13.01
N ILE A 223 -23.54 4.02 13.47
CA ILE A 223 -24.13 5.07 12.63
C ILE A 223 -23.19 6.26 12.54
N GLY A 224 -22.86 6.65 11.32
CA GLY A 224 -22.09 7.83 11.00
C GLY A 224 -22.94 9.09 10.87
N SER A 225 -22.34 10.23 11.15
CA SER A 225 -22.90 11.58 10.99
C SER A 225 -21.79 12.58 10.61
N PRO A 226 -22.11 13.82 10.23
CA PRO A 226 -21.09 14.84 9.98
C PRO A 226 -20.25 15.23 11.21
N LYS A 227 -20.66 14.78 12.39
CA LYS A 227 -20.03 15.17 13.67
C LYS A 227 -19.35 14.01 14.41
N GLY A 228 -19.32 12.82 13.81
CA GLY A 228 -18.78 11.62 14.40
C GLY A 228 -19.67 10.41 14.21
N TYR A 229 -19.53 9.39 15.06
CA TYR A 229 -20.38 8.21 15.03
C TYR A 229 -20.90 7.85 16.43
N PHE A 230 -21.95 7.05 16.46
CA PHE A 230 -22.51 6.48 17.70
C PHE A 230 -23.07 5.08 17.42
N LEU A 231 -23.37 4.36 18.48
CA LEU A 231 -23.97 3.03 18.42
C LEU A 231 -25.44 3.10 18.77
N VAL A 232 -26.27 2.34 18.07
CA VAL A 232 -27.69 2.13 18.40
C VAL A 232 -27.92 0.66 18.65
N ASP A 233 -28.37 0.30 19.83
CA ASP A 233 -28.80 -1.06 20.15
C ASP A 233 -30.05 -1.41 19.36
N LEU A 234 -29.95 -2.44 18.52
CA LEU A 234 -30.98 -2.83 17.55
C LEU A 234 -32.24 -3.44 18.19
N THR A 235 -32.16 -3.86 19.45
CA THR A 235 -33.31 -4.40 20.20
C THR A 235 -34.06 -3.28 20.89
N THR A 236 -33.38 -2.35 21.54
CA THR A 236 -33.99 -1.33 22.38
C THR A 236 -34.13 0.03 21.72
N GLY A 237 -33.46 0.26 20.62
CA GLY A 237 -33.37 1.58 19.93
C GLY A 237 -32.56 2.63 20.71
N LYS A 238 -31.90 2.27 21.82
CA LYS A 238 -31.11 3.22 22.60
C LYS A 238 -29.80 3.54 21.92
N ALA A 239 -29.50 4.83 21.82
CA ALA A 239 -28.22 5.32 21.29
C ALA A 239 -27.18 5.52 22.39
N SER A 240 -25.92 5.26 22.07
CA SER A 240 -24.76 5.66 22.88
C SER A 240 -24.49 7.18 22.75
N GLY A 241 -23.52 7.69 23.51
CA GLY A 241 -22.97 9.02 23.27
C GLY A 241 -22.25 9.11 21.93
N LEU A 242 -22.23 10.32 21.36
CA LEU A 242 -21.52 10.63 20.11
C LEU A 242 -19.99 10.53 20.32
N ASN A 243 -19.32 9.73 19.51
CA ASN A 243 -17.86 9.65 19.48
C ASN A 243 -17.31 10.65 18.46
N GLN A 244 -16.59 11.67 18.94
CA GLN A 244 -15.98 12.72 18.16
C GLN A 244 -14.45 12.68 18.17
N LYS A 245 -13.85 11.78 18.98
CA LYS A 245 -12.39 11.62 19.06
C LYS A 245 -11.91 10.76 17.89
N LEU A 246 -11.94 11.33 16.70
CA LEU A 246 -11.69 10.68 15.41
C LEU A 246 -10.62 11.45 14.62
N PRO A 247 -9.91 10.81 13.68
CA PRO A 247 -9.07 11.50 12.73
C PRO A 247 -9.82 12.58 11.93
N VAL A 248 -11.06 12.25 11.51
CA VAL A 248 -11.99 13.16 10.81
C VAL A 248 -13.40 12.84 11.31
N THR A 249 -14.21 13.84 11.56
CA THR A 249 -15.54 13.66 12.17
C THR A 249 -16.69 13.54 11.18
N ASP A 250 -16.57 14.09 9.97
CA ASP A 250 -17.62 14.03 8.94
C ASP A 250 -17.63 12.65 8.25
N ILE A 251 -18.36 11.72 8.83
CA ILE A 251 -18.42 10.34 8.35
C ILE A 251 -19.33 10.25 7.14
N THR A 252 -18.78 9.75 6.03
CA THR A 252 -19.48 9.53 4.76
C THR A 252 -19.82 8.07 4.51
N ALA A 253 -19.03 7.14 5.05
CA ALA A 253 -19.23 5.71 4.92
C ALA A 253 -18.87 4.98 6.23
N VAL A 254 -19.62 3.94 6.55
CA VAL A 254 -19.31 3.03 7.67
C VAL A 254 -19.38 1.60 7.15
N ARG A 255 -18.39 0.79 7.53
CA ARG A 255 -18.36 -0.64 7.20
C ARG A 255 -17.70 -1.45 8.31
N VAL A 256 -18.33 -2.52 8.73
CA VAL A 256 -17.74 -3.53 9.62
C VAL A 256 -17.11 -4.63 8.76
N ILE A 257 -15.80 -4.77 8.85
CA ILE A 257 -15.03 -5.78 8.09
C ILE A 257 -14.16 -6.55 9.07
N GLY A 258 -14.43 -7.84 9.22
CA GLY A 258 -13.81 -8.64 10.25
C GLY A 258 -14.14 -8.11 11.66
N ASP A 259 -13.13 -7.85 12.46
CA ASP A 259 -13.26 -7.30 13.82
C ASP A 259 -13.10 -5.77 13.88
N ARG A 260 -12.98 -5.09 12.75
CA ARG A 260 -12.71 -3.65 12.66
C ARG A 260 -13.89 -2.89 12.07
N ILE A 261 -14.11 -1.69 12.60
CA ILE A 261 -15.03 -0.71 12.02
C ILE A 261 -14.20 0.22 11.13
N TRP A 262 -14.58 0.30 9.87
CA TRP A 262 -14.01 1.20 8.87
C TRP A 262 -14.91 2.40 8.66
N PHE A 263 -14.30 3.57 8.61
CA PHE A 263 -14.96 4.85 8.40
C PHE A 263 -14.38 5.54 7.18
N GLY A 264 -15.24 6.02 6.30
CA GLY A 264 -14.90 6.95 5.23
C GLY A 264 -15.28 8.36 5.64
N SER A 265 -14.55 9.33 5.15
CA SER A 265 -14.77 10.74 5.41
C SER A 265 -14.47 11.60 4.17
N SER A 266 -14.68 12.90 4.26
CA SER A 266 -14.24 13.84 3.20
C SER A 266 -12.71 13.88 3.04
N ASN A 267 -11.95 13.44 4.05
CA ASN A 267 -10.50 13.49 4.06
C ASN A 267 -9.86 12.15 4.42
N GLY A 268 -10.15 11.11 3.65
CA GLY A 268 -9.58 9.78 3.80
C GLY A 268 -10.46 8.81 4.55
N ALA A 269 -9.93 7.62 4.78
CA ALA A 269 -10.57 6.54 5.53
C ALA A 269 -9.75 6.18 6.76
N PHE A 270 -10.41 5.64 7.79
CA PHE A 270 -9.72 5.14 8.97
C PHE A 270 -10.43 3.92 9.54
N ALA A 271 -9.68 3.10 10.26
CA ALA A 271 -10.20 1.87 10.84
C ALA A 271 -9.89 1.77 12.33
N SER A 272 -10.86 1.30 13.11
CA SER A 272 -10.70 1.09 14.54
C SER A 272 -9.64 0.05 14.86
N ARG A 273 -8.92 0.23 15.97
CA ARG A 273 -7.94 -0.70 16.52
C ARG A 273 -8.40 -1.20 17.89
N LYS A 274 -7.90 -2.37 18.30
CA LYS A 274 -8.22 -2.96 19.62
C LYS A 274 -7.73 -2.12 20.80
N ASP A 275 -6.73 -1.27 20.59
CA ASP A 275 -6.19 -0.35 21.58
C ASP A 275 -6.97 0.99 21.69
N GLY A 276 -8.10 1.11 20.99
CA GLY A 276 -8.95 2.31 20.97
C GLY A 276 -8.42 3.43 20.08
N LYS A 277 -7.35 3.19 19.31
CA LYS A 277 -6.81 4.12 18.31
C LYS A 277 -7.38 3.80 16.92
N TYR A 278 -6.91 4.55 15.93
CA TYR A 278 -7.28 4.36 14.54
C TYR A 278 -6.04 4.24 13.66
N ASP A 279 -6.10 3.37 12.65
CA ASP A 279 -5.20 3.45 11.49
C ASP A 279 -5.86 4.40 10.49
N TYR A 280 -5.08 5.34 9.94
CA TYR A 280 -5.59 6.39 9.07
C TYR A 280 -4.94 6.33 7.69
N PHE A 281 -5.77 6.25 6.66
CA PHE A 281 -5.40 6.09 5.25
C PHE A 281 -5.82 7.35 4.48
N GLN A 282 -4.86 8.23 4.19
CA GLN A 282 -5.10 9.53 3.58
C GLN A 282 -3.96 9.89 2.63
N GLY A 283 -4.28 10.65 1.57
CA GLY A 283 -3.32 11.13 0.58
C GLY A 283 -2.90 10.07 -0.44
N GLU A 284 -2.10 10.48 -1.40
CA GLU A 284 -1.72 9.66 -2.57
C GLU A 284 -0.93 8.39 -2.24
N ARG A 285 -0.33 8.32 -1.07
CA ARG A 285 0.27 7.07 -0.59
C ARG A 285 -0.78 5.96 -0.49
N TRP A 286 -1.99 6.29 -0.06
CA TRP A 286 -3.02 5.31 0.28
C TRP A 286 -4.19 5.29 -0.67
N LEU A 287 -4.66 6.45 -1.10
CA LEU A 287 -5.90 6.60 -1.86
C LEU A 287 -5.69 7.48 -3.10
N PRO A 288 -6.41 7.22 -4.20
CA PRO A 288 -6.40 8.09 -5.38
C PRO A 288 -6.93 9.49 -5.10
N GLY A 289 -7.78 9.63 -4.09
CA GLY A 289 -8.36 10.88 -3.62
C GLY A 289 -8.88 10.74 -2.21
N ASN A 290 -9.16 11.84 -1.53
CA ASN A 290 -9.51 11.82 -0.12
C ASN A 290 -11.01 11.71 0.17
N GLY A 291 -11.87 12.17 -0.73
CA GLY A 291 -13.33 12.09 -0.54
C GLY A 291 -13.85 10.66 -0.70
N VAL A 292 -14.10 9.98 0.40
CA VAL A 292 -14.56 8.57 0.41
C VAL A 292 -16.07 8.51 0.14
N LYS A 293 -16.48 7.69 -0.82
CA LYS A 293 -17.87 7.42 -1.16
C LYS A 293 -18.38 6.10 -0.59
N SER A 294 -17.58 5.04 -0.70
CA SER A 294 -17.96 3.72 -0.18
C SER A 294 -16.77 2.91 0.28
N ILE A 295 -17.00 1.98 1.21
CA ILE A 295 -16.03 1.02 1.71
C ILE A 295 -16.67 -0.37 1.65
N ASN A 296 -15.95 -1.36 1.12
CA ASN A 296 -16.43 -2.73 1.06
C ASN A 296 -15.27 -3.74 1.24
N PRO A 297 -15.57 -4.99 1.63
CA PRO A 297 -14.58 -6.06 1.61
C PRO A 297 -14.01 -6.26 0.20
N GLY A 298 -12.71 -6.48 0.12
CA GLY A 298 -11.99 -6.80 -1.11
C GLY A 298 -11.46 -8.24 -1.10
N PRO A 299 -10.77 -8.66 -2.18
CA PRO A 299 -10.14 -9.96 -2.25
C PRO A 299 -9.01 -10.07 -1.20
N ASP A 300 -8.69 -11.30 -0.78
CA ASP A 300 -7.57 -11.62 0.13
C ASP A 300 -7.58 -10.79 1.43
N ASN A 301 -8.76 -10.60 2.02
CA ASN A 301 -8.98 -9.77 3.22
C ASN A 301 -8.58 -8.31 3.05
N SER A 302 -8.45 -7.81 1.83
CA SER A 302 -8.25 -6.38 1.56
C SER A 302 -9.53 -5.58 1.75
N VAL A 303 -9.41 -4.26 1.71
CA VAL A 303 -10.54 -3.33 1.81
C VAL A 303 -10.56 -2.43 0.59
N LEU A 304 -11.70 -2.38 -0.08
CA LEU A 304 -11.95 -1.54 -1.23
C LEU A 304 -12.54 -0.21 -0.78
N ILE A 305 -11.89 0.88 -1.14
CA ILE A 305 -12.28 2.25 -0.78
C ILE A 305 -12.48 3.04 -2.08
N VAL A 306 -13.73 3.32 -2.42
CA VAL A 306 -14.06 4.18 -3.55
C VAL A 306 -13.99 5.63 -3.13
N THR A 307 -13.27 6.42 -3.90
CA THR A 307 -13.12 7.86 -3.70
C THR A 307 -13.65 8.63 -4.92
N ASN A 308 -13.65 9.94 -4.83
CA ASN A 308 -13.98 10.81 -5.94
C ASN A 308 -13.01 10.71 -7.15
N ALA A 309 -11.77 10.20 -6.93
CA ALA A 309 -10.73 10.12 -7.95
C ALA A 309 -10.37 8.69 -8.36
N GLY A 310 -10.94 7.66 -7.73
CA GLY A 310 -10.61 6.28 -8.07
C GLY A 310 -10.91 5.29 -6.96
N LEU A 311 -10.32 4.10 -7.08
CA LEU A 311 -10.40 3.01 -6.11
C LEU A 311 -9.05 2.80 -5.42
N GLY A 312 -9.03 2.85 -4.10
CA GLY A 312 -7.93 2.35 -3.27
C GLY A 312 -8.25 0.95 -2.75
N GLN A 313 -7.33 0.02 -2.89
CA GLN A 313 -7.38 -1.30 -2.28
C GLN A 313 -6.34 -1.34 -1.16
N ILE A 314 -6.77 -1.35 0.09
CA ILE A 314 -5.87 -1.50 1.24
C ILE A 314 -5.66 -3.00 1.48
N CYS A 315 -4.43 -3.43 1.28
CA CYS A 315 -4.00 -4.81 1.39
C CYS A 315 -3.20 -5.02 2.68
N PHE A 316 -3.21 -6.24 3.19
CA PHE A 316 -2.48 -6.64 4.39
C PHE A 316 -1.65 -7.88 4.07
N LYS A 317 -0.33 -7.80 4.37
CA LYS A 317 0.59 -8.91 4.16
C LYS A 317 1.36 -9.20 5.45
N SER A 318 1.32 -10.45 5.89
CA SER A 318 2.24 -10.90 6.95
C SER A 318 3.65 -10.95 6.38
N MET A 319 4.58 -10.24 7.01
CA MET A 319 5.98 -10.22 6.62
C MET A 319 6.88 -9.89 7.81
N THR A 320 8.17 -10.18 7.66
CA THR A 320 9.22 -9.79 8.60
C THR A 320 9.92 -8.51 8.15
N LEU A 321 10.72 -7.90 9.03
CA LEU A 321 11.55 -6.74 8.64
C LEU A 321 12.60 -7.13 7.61
N HIS A 322 13.13 -8.34 7.69
CA HIS A 322 14.08 -8.87 6.72
C HIS A 322 13.45 -8.98 5.32
N GLU A 323 12.26 -9.59 5.22
CA GLU A 323 11.52 -9.67 3.95
C GLU A 323 11.19 -8.29 3.37
N LYS A 324 10.84 -7.33 4.22
CA LYS A 324 10.61 -5.94 3.80
C LYS A 324 11.88 -5.28 3.29
N ALA A 325 13.00 -5.46 3.99
CA ALA A 325 14.29 -4.93 3.57
C ALA A 325 14.71 -5.53 2.21
N GLN A 326 14.57 -6.84 2.04
CA GLN A 326 14.88 -7.51 0.77
C GLN A 326 14.00 -7.00 -0.38
N PHE A 327 12.70 -6.77 -0.14
CA PHE A 327 11.82 -6.22 -1.18
C PHE A 327 12.32 -4.86 -1.68
N PHE A 328 12.64 -3.92 -0.79
CA PHE A 328 13.11 -2.59 -1.19
C PHE A 328 14.52 -2.63 -1.78
N GLN A 329 15.41 -3.44 -1.23
CA GLN A 329 16.75 -3.65 -1.77
C GLN A 329 16.69 -4.14 -3.24
N GLN A 330 15.84 -5.12 -3.54
CA GLN A 330 15.64 -5.59 -4.92
C GLN A 330 15.12 -4.48 -5.84
N GLN A 331 14.20 -3.64 -5.37
CA GLN A 331 13.70 -2.49 -6.14
C GLN A 331 14.83 -1.50 -6.46
N VAL A 332 15.68 -1.20 -5.49
CA VAL A 332 16.86 -0.34 -5.70
C VAL A 332 17.79 -0.95 -6.73
N ARG A 333 18.15 -2.22 -6.58
CA ARG A 333 19.06 -2.92 -7.51
C ARG A 333 18.54 -2.98 -8.95
N GLN A 334 17.24 -3.17 -9.13
CA GLN A 334 16.63 -3.31 -10.45
C GLN A 334 16.45 -1.98 -11.19
N ARG A 335 16.32 -0.86 -10.46
CA ARG A 335 15.81 0.39 -11.05
C ARG A 335 16.62 1.63 -10.73
N HIS A 336 17.49 1.62 -9.73
CA HIS A 336 17.99 2.86 -9.14
C HIS A 336 19.52 2.94 -9.03
N ILE A 337 20.27 1.97 -9.57
CA ILE A 337 21.73 2.02 -9.52
C ILE A 337 22.29 2.57 -10.81
N ARG A 338 22.97 3.74 -10.69
CA ARG A 338 23.72 4.41 -11.75
C ARG A 338 25.15 4.63 -11.28
N ASN A 339 26.13 4.06 -11.95
CA ASN A 339 27.55 4.17 -11.57
C ASN A 339 27.86 3.85 -10.09
N GLY A 340 27.07 2.98 -9.46
CA GLY A 340 27.11 2.67 -8.01
C GLY A 340 26.29 3.59 -7.11
N PHE A 341 25.75 4.69 -7.64
CA PHE A 341 24.84 5.59 -6.92
C PHE A 341 23.40 5.06 -6.91
N ASN A 342 22.67 5.41 -5.85
CA ASN A 342 21.22 5.33 -5.83
C ASN A 342 20.65 6.57 -6.56
N ALA A 343 20.15 6.38 -7.76
CA ALA A 343 19.66 7.43 -8.64
C ALA A 343 18.16 7.33 -8.90
N SER A 344 17.56 8.42 -9.34
CA SER A 344 16.15 8.46 -9.73
C SER A 344 15.93 7.86 -11.10
N LEU A 345 14.94 6.96 -11.24
CA LEU A 345 14.43 6.53 -12.54
C LEU A 345 13.30 7.51 -12.94
N VAL A 346 13.53 8.28 -13.98
CA VAL A 346 12.58 9.29 -14.48
C VAL A 346 12.01 8.89 -15.84
N GLY A 347 10.88 9.50 -16.23
CA GLY A 347 10.24 9.24 -17.51
C GLY A 347 9.64 7.84 -17.68
N MET A 348 9.42 7.11 -16.58
CA MET A 348 8.84 5.78 -16.65
C MET A 348 7.34 5.85 -16.93
N GLU A 349 6.89 5.12 -17.96
CA GLU A 349 5.50 5.06 -18.38
C GLU A 349 4.80 3.83 -17.81
N LYS A 350 3.75 4.04 -17.01
CA LYS A 350 2.86 2.97 -16.49
C LYS A 350 3.59 1.76 -15.90
N GLY A 351 4.73 1.99 -15.26
CA GLY A 351 5.52 0.93 -14.64
C GLY A 351 6.42 0.14 -15.59
N ASN A 352 6.52 0.53 -16.86
CA ASN A 352 7.45 -0.08 -17.80
C ASN A 352 8.87 0.43 -17.54
N LEU A 353 9.70 -0.41 -16.93
CA LEU A 353 11.09 -0.07 -16.59
C LEU A 353 11.94 0.31 -17.80
N SER A 354 11.62 -0.20 -18.99
CA SER A 354 12.39 0.09 -20.21
C SER A 354 12.09 1.46 -20.82
N SER A 355 11.03 2.13 -20.39
CA SER A 355 10.67 3.47 -20.87
C SER A 355 11.39 4.60 -20.13
N GLY A 356 11.88 4.33 -18.91
CA GLY A 356 12.57 5.32 -18.09
C GLY A 356 14.07 5.34 -18.29
N PHE A 357 14.72 6.37 -17.77
CA PHE A 357 16.18 6.48 -17.70
C PHE A 357 16.64 6.96 -16.32
N LEU A 358 17.88 6.60 -15.94
CA LEU A 358 18.49 7.02 -14.69
C LEU A 358 19.07 8.43 -14.87
N ALA A 359 18.54 9.36 -14.10
CA ALA A 359 19.01 10.75 -14.12
C ALA A 359 20.11 10.98 -13.08
N ASP A 360 20.97 11.97 -13.33
CA ASP A 360 21.80 12.53 -12.29
C ASP A 360 20.92 13.22 -11.26
N SER A 361 21.31 13.10 -9.99
CA SER A 361 20.60 13.78 -8.90
C SER A 361 21.32 15.10 -8.54
N ASP A 362 20.58 15.97 -7.94
CA ASP A 362 21.16 17.19 -7.39
C ASP A 362 22.03 16.94 -6.14
N ASN A 363 21.94 15.76 -5.52
CA ASN A 363 22.75 15.29 -4.38
C ASN A 363 22.94 13.77 -4.46
N ASP A 364 23.71 13.27 -5.42
CA ASP A 364 23.89 11.82 -5.61
C ASP A 364 24.53 11.13 -4.40
N GLY A 365 25.51 11.76 -3.75
CA GLY A 365 26.14 11.20 -2.55
C GLY A 365 25.19 11.18 -1.34
N LEU A 366 24.39 12.23 -1.11
CA LEU A 366 23.39 12.28 -0.03
C LEU A 366 22.39 11.14 -0.17
N TRP A 367 21.75 11.02 -1.33
CA TRP A 367 20.73 9.97 -1.55
C TRP A 367 21.33 8.57 -1.50
N THR A 368 22.54 8.41 -2.05
CA THR A 368 23.28 7.14 -1.96
C THR A 368 23.62 6.82 -0.52
N SER A 369 23.95 7.80 0.32
CA SER A 369 24.27 7.57 1.74
C SER A 369 23.11 6.92 2.50
N MET A 370 21.86 7.17 2.14
CA MET A 370 20.69 6.52 2.74
C MET A 370 20.63 5.03 2.38
N TYR A 371 20.82 4.68 1.12
CA TYR A 371 20.87 3.29 0.69
C TYR A 371 22.12 2.57 1.25
N PHE A 372 23.26 3.24 1.21
CA PHE A 372 24.51 2.74 1.77
C PHE A 372 24.37 2.45 3.26
N GLY A 373 23.78 3.39 4.03
CA GLY A 373 23.47 3.18 5.45
C GLY A 373 22.55 1.99 5.68
N ALA A 374 21.52 1.81 4.86
CA ALA A 374 20.63 0.65 4.93
C ALA A 374 21.37 -0.68 4.73
N GLU A 375 22.30 -0.77 3.76
CA GLU A 375 23.10 -1.95 3.51
C GLU A 375 24.14 -2.19 4.62
N ILE A 376 24.71 -1.13 5.21
CA ILE A 376 25.58 -1.21 6.38
C ILE A 376 24.85 -1.81 7.58
N PHE A 377 23.65 -1.31 7.90
CA PHE A 377 22.83 -1.83 8.99
C PHE A 377 22.38 -3.27 8.71
N ARG A 378 21.98 -3.57 7.47
CA ARG A 378 21.63 -4.93 7.08
C ARG A 378 22.80 -5.89 7.29
N TYR A 379 24.00 -5.55 6.81
CA TYR A 379 25.19 -6.36 6.99
C TYR A 379 25.60 -6.49 8.47
N ALA A 380 25.48 -5.42 9.24
CA ALA A 380 25.79 -5.45 10.67
C ALA A 380 24.97 -6.51 11.43
N VAL A 381 23.71 -6.68 11.02
CA VAL A 381 22.75 -7.61 11.62
C VAL A 381 22.84 -9.01 11.00
N THR A 382 22.82 -9.12 9.67
CA THR A 382 22.62 -10.40 8.96
C THR A 382 23.92 -11.07 8.55
N LYS A 383 25.00 -10.30 8.32
CA LYS A 383 26.27 -10.73 7.73
C LYS A 383 26.12 -11.32 6.32
N GLU A 384 25.10 -10.94 5.58
CA GLU A 384 24.85 -11.41 4.22
C GLU A 384 25.91 -10.89 3.24
N ALA A 385 26.36 -11.76 2.35
CA ALA A 385 27.46 -11.44 1.42
C ALA A 385 27.04 -10.39 0.36
N ASP A 386 25.79 -10.39 -0.06
CA ASP A 386 25.26 -9.39 -1.01
C ASP A 386 25.17 -7.99 -0.39
N ALA A 387 24.83 -7.88 0.91
CA ALA A 387 24.89 -6.62 1.62
C ALA A 387 26.34 -6.07 1.65
N LEU A 388 27.33 -6.92 1.89
CA LEU A 388 28.73 -6.53 1.84
C LEU A 388 29.17 -6.10 0.43
N ALA A 389 28.69 -6.79 -0.62
CA ALA A 389 28.96 -6.41 -2.00
C ALA A 389 28.37 -5.05 -2.35
N ASN A 390 27.13 -4.78 -1.93
CA ASN A 390 26.47 -3.49 -2.11
C ASN A 390 27.18 -2.37 -1.35
N ILE A 391 27.65 -2.65 -0.13
CA ILE A 391 28.49 -1.71 0.65
C ILE A 391 29.75 -1.32 -0.14
N ARG A 392 30.45 -2.29 -0.74
CA ARG A 392 31.66 -2.02 -1.54
C ARG A 392 31.35 -1.12 -2.74
N GLU A 393 30.32 -1.46 -3.50
CA GLU A 393 29.90 -0.68 -4.65
C GLU A 393 29.53 0.76 -4.29
N CYS A 394 28.74 0.96 -3.23
CA CYS A 394 28.40 2.30 -2.75
C CYS A 394 29.64 3.08 -2.28
N LEU A 395 30.55 2.42 -1.53
CA LEU A 395 31.78 3.06 -1.08
C LEU A 395 32.64 3.47 -2.27
N ASP A 396 32.79 2.60 -3.28
CA ASP A 396 33.57 2.91 -4.51
C ASP A 396 33.00 4.11 -5.26
N ALA A 397 31.68 4.22 -5.36
CA ALA A 397 31.00 5.36 -5.98
C ALA A 397 31.18 6.64 -5.16
N MET A 398 31.00 6.58 -3.84
CA MET A 398 31.16 7.74 -2.96
C MET A 398 32.63 8.20 -2.85
N GLU A 399 33.60 7.28 -2.83
CA GLU A 399 35.03 7.61 -2.87
C GLU A 399 35.41 8.29 -4.19
N ARG A 400 34.79 7.88 -5.32
CA ARG A 400 35.01 8.54 -6.60
C ARG A 400 34.60 10.02 -6.60
N LEU A 401 33.62 10.42 -5.82
CA LEU A 401 33.26 11.85 -5.67
C LEU A 401 34.43 12.71 -5.18
N TYR A 402 35.39 12.13 -4.44
CA TYR A 402 36.60 12.82 -3.96
C TYR A 402 37.78 12.72 -4.91
N THR A 403 37.79 11.73 -5.81
CA THR A 403 38.94 11.47 -6.68
C THR A 403 38.70 11.91 -8.14
N VAL A 404 37.46 12.15 -8.53
CA VAL A 404 37.09 12.59 -9.89
C VAL A 404 37.37 14.06 -10.13
N ASN A 405 37.50 14.87 -9.09
CA ASN A 405 37.84 16.29 -9.13
C ASN A 405 39.26 16.53 -8.60
N PRO A 406 39.89 17.67 -8.93
CA PRO A 406 41.26 17.97 -8.49
C PRO A 406 41.37 18.58 -7.11
N ILE A 407 40.27 18.74 -6.35
CA ILE A 407 40.22 19.50 -5.08
C ILE A 407 40.32 18.53 -3.90
N PRO A 408 41.42 18.55 -3.15
CA PRO A 408 41.59 17.61 -2.02
C PRO A 408 40.49 17.74 -0.98
N GLY A 409 39.80 16.64 -0.66
CA GLY A 409 38.78 16.58 0.36
C GLY A 409 37.41 17.20 -0.01
N PHE A 410 37.28 17.73 -1.19
CA PHE A 410 36.02 18.25 -1.72
C PHE A 410 35.22 17.14 -2.40
N PRO A 411 34.00 16.81 -1.97
CA PRO A 411 33.14 15.85 -2.65
C PRO A 411 32.48 16.53 -3.86
N SER A 412 32.64 15.97 -5.04
CA SER A 412 31.82 16.34 -6.21
C SER A 412 30.35 16.04 -5.92
N ARG A 413 29.43 16.82 -6.48
CA ARG A 413 27.99 16.61 -6.31
C ARG A 413 27.48 15.38 -7.03
N SER A 414 28.10 15.05 -8.19
CA SER A 414 27.88 13.86 -9.00
C SER A 414 29.05 13.64 -9.93
N PHE A 415 29.08 12.50 -10.64
CA PHE A 415 29.94 12.27 -11.79
C PHE A 415 29.25 11.46 -12.88
N GLU A 416 29.70 11.62 -14.12
CA GLU A 416 29.19 10.89 -15.28
C GLU A 416 30.32 10.64 -16.30
N ARG A 417 30.10 9.71 -17.21
CA ARG A 417 31.01 9.49 -18.33
C ARG A 417 31.18 10.75 -19.16
N ARG A 418 32.40 11.01 -19.62
CA ARG A 418 32.71 12.19 -20.44
C ARG A 418 31.89 12.23 -21.73
N GLY A 419 31.48 13.45 -22.11
CA GLY A 419 30.76 13.71 -23.35
C GLY A 419 29.23 13.82 -23.20
N PHE A 420 28.71 13.84 -22.01
CA PHE A 420 27.28 13.93 -21.77
C PHE A 420 26.82 15.24 -21.12
N ILE A 421 27.71 16.17 -20.80
CA ILE A 421 27.43 17.42 -20.06
C ILE A 421 26.18 18.13 -20.58
N GLU A 422 26.08 18.34 -21.90
CA GLU A 422 24.94 19.04 -22.52
C GLU A 422 23.58 18.34 -22.36
N LYS A 423 23.58 17.08 -21.89
CA LYS A 423 22.37 16.27 -21.67
C LYS A 423 22.04 16.08 -20.20
N LEU A 424 22.93 16.52 -19.31
CA LEU A 424 22.79 16.40 -17.87
C LEU A 424 22.05 17.60 -17.29
N SER A 425 21.55 17.47 -16.05
CA SER A 425 20.92 18.57 -15.34
C SER A 425 21.96 19.62 -14.97
N ASP A 426 21.63 20.91 -15.15
CA ASP A 426 22.51 22.05 -14.86
C ASP A 426 23.88 21.94 -15.53
N PRO A 427 23.94 21.93 -16.89
CA PRO A 427 25.20 21.71 -17.63
C PRO A 427 26.32 22.66 -17.22
N GLU A 428 26.01 23.88 -16.81
CA GLU A 428 26.94 24.92 -16.39
C GLU A 428 27.71 24.60 -15.10
N ARG A 429 27.24 23.64 -14.32
CA ARG A 429 27.87 23.18 -13.07
C ARG A 429 28.83 22.02 -13.29
N TRP A 430 28.88 21.47 -14.50
CA TRP A 430 29.71 20.31 -14.80
C TRP A 430 31.13 20.76 -15.25
N GLN A 431 32.12 20.03 -14.80
CA GLN A 431 33.53 20.26 -15.06
C GLN A 431 34.18 18.99 -15.62
N HIS A 432 35.21 19.15 -16.43
CA HIS A 432 36.01 18.02 -16.89
C HIS A 432 36.91 17.49 -15.75
N SER A 433 36.91 16.19 -15.55
CA SER A 433 37.83 15.53 -14.63
C SER A 433 39.26 15.52 -15.20
N PRO A 434 40.30 15.52 -14.33
CA PRO A 434 41.65 15.12 -14.73
C PRO A 434 41.71 13.72 -15.35
N ASP A 435 40.84 12.80 -14.92
CA ASP A 435 40.62 11.50 -15.57
C ASP A 435 39.79 11.69 -16.87
N PRO A 436 40.35 11.38 -18.05
CA PRO A 436 39.69 11.64 -19.34
C PRO A 436 38.39 10.85 -19.57
N GLU A 437 38.09 9.86 -18.75
CA GLU A 437 36.85 9.08 -18.85
C GLU A 437 35.64 9.75 -18.21
N TRP A 438 35.85 10.77 -17.37
CA TRP A 438 34.82 11.32 -16.50
C TRP A 438 34.64 12.82 -16.60
N ASP A 439 33.45 13.25 -16.30
CA ASP A 439 33.07 14.62 -15.97
C ASP A 439 32.44 14.63 -14.56
N TRP A 440 32.51 15.73 -13.83
CA TRP A 440 32.01 15.85 -12.47
C TRP A 440 31.19 17.11 -12.26
N LYS A 441 30.19 17.02 -11.40
CA LYS A 441 29.32 18.15 -11.05
C LYS A 441 29.88 18.89 -9.83
N ALA A 442 30.12 20.19 -10.00
CA ALA A 442 30.50 21.09 -8.92
C ALA A 442 29.30 21.51 -8.06
N THR A 443 29.46 22.52 -7.23
CA THR A 443 28.41 23.10 -6.39
C THR A 443 27.82 22.10 -5.38
N THR A 444 28.68 21.34 -4.72
CA THR A 444 28.28 20.46 -3.62
C THR A 444 27.59 21.22 -2.48
N SER A 445 26.90 20.52 -1.59
CA SER A 445 26.13 21.13 -0.50
C SER A 445 26.53 20.60 0.87
N SER A 446 26.17 21.34 1.91
CA SER A 446 26.27 20.86 3.29
C SER A 446 25.46 19.60 3.55
N ASP A 447 24.31 19.41 2.87
CA ASP A 447 23.51 18.18 2.93
C ASP A 447 24.28 16.98 2.42
N GLU A 448 25.00 17.14 1.31
CA GLU A 448 25.90 16.13 0.76
C GLU A 448 26.92 15.69 1.81
N VAL A 449 27.60 16.65 2.43
CA VAL A 449 28.62 16.41 3.48
C VAL A 449 28.03 15.65 4.67
N ILE A 450 26.85 16.02 5.14
CA ILE A 450 26.16 15.34 6.25
C ILE A 450 25.90 13.88 5.88
N GLY A 451 25.42 13.61 4.67
CA GLY A 451 25.21 12.25 4.15
C GLY A 451 26.48 11.43 4.15
N HIS A 452 27.59 12.01 3.70
CA HIS A 452 28.92 11.36 3.68
C HIS A 452 29.41 11.02 5.10
N ILE A 453 29.35 11.99 6.03
CA ILE A 453 29.76 11.77 7.43
C ILE A 453 28.92 10.66 8.07
N PHE A 454 27.61 10.65 7.84
CA PHE A 454 26.71 9.62 8.33
C PHE A 454 27.13 8.23 7.83
N ALA A 455 27.24 8.05 6.50
CA ALA A 455 27.47 6.75 5.90
C ALA A 455 28.89 6.21 6.23
N PHE A 456 29.91 7.05 6.11
CA PHE A 456 31.28 6.64 6.42
C PHE A 456 31.47 6.38 7.92
N GLY A 457 30.84 7.17 8.80
CA GLY A 457 30.84 6.93 10.24
C GLY A 457 30.19 5.59 10.61
N ALA A 458 29.02 5.33 10.07
CA ALA A 458 28.32 4.05 10.25
C ALA A 458 29.13 2.86 9.73
N LEU A 459 29.79 3.00 8.56
CA LEU A 459 30.65 1.98 7.99
C LEU A 459 31.85 1.67 8.91
N ALA A 460 32.55 2.72 9.34
CA ALA A 460 33.73 2.59 10.20
C ALA A 460 33.43 1.94 11.56
N GLU A 461 32.24 2.18 12.10
CA GLU A 461 31.80 1.65 13.39
C GLU A 461 31.27 0.22 13.29
N LEU A 462 30.39 -0.06 12.32
CA LEU A 462 29.58 -1.27 12.30
C LEU A 462 30.12 -2.39 11.41
N VAL A 463 30.98 -2.08 10.42
CA VAL A 463 31.52 -3.08 9.48
C VAL A 463 32.97 -3.39 9.83
N GLN A 464 33.20 -4.58 10.40
CA GLN A 464 34.51 -5.02 10.82
C GLN A 464 35.31 -5.67 9.67
N VAL A 465 35.44 -4.96 8.56
CA VAL A 465 36.23 -5.31 7.37
C VAL A 465 37.35 -4.27 7.25
N PRO A 466 38.61 -4.62 7.52
CA PRO A 466 39.67 -3.63 7.73
C PRO A 466 39.91 -2.64 6.62
N ASP A 467 39.86 -3.10 5.35
CA ASP A 467 40.01 -2.22 4.16
C ASP A 467 38.90 -1.21 4.06
N LEU A 468 37.65 -1.62 4.23
CA LEU A 468 36.47 -0.72 4.16
C LEU A 468 36.48 0.31 5.28
N LYS A 469 36.81 -0.13 6.49
CA LYS A 469 36.94 0.75 7.65
C LYS A 469 38.00 1.81 7.43
N SER A 470 39.20 1.41 6.95
CA SER A 470 40.29 2.33 6.68
C SER A 470 39.92 3.37 5.62
N ARG A 471 39.27 2.96 4.53
CA ARG A 471 38.78 3.88 3.48
C ARG A 471 37.78 4.89 4.03
N ALA A 472 36.80 4.42 4.80
CA ALA A 472 35.79 5.31 5.40
C ALA A 472 36.41 6.35 6.34
N VAL A 473 37.33 5.94 7.21
CA VAL A 473 38.05 6.84 8.13
C VAL A 473 38.86 7.87 7.35
N ASN A 474 39.58 7.46 6.30
CA ASN A 474 40.35 8.38 5.45
C ASN A 474 39.46 9.39 4.73
N LEU A 475 38.29 8.97 4.25
CA LEU A 475 37.35 9.88 3.58
C LEU A 475 36.78 10.93 4.54
N ILE A 476 36.43 10.53 5.78
CA ILE A 476 36.01 11.50 6.82
C ILE A 476 37.14 12.48 7.13
N ASP A 477 38.33 11.96 7.38
CA ASP A 477 39.49 12.79 7.73
C ASP A 477 39.80 13.81 6.61
N THR A 478 39.83 13.36 5.37
CA THR A 478 40.12 14.19 4.20
C THR A 478 39.04 15.28 4.00
N LEU A 479 37.76 14.94 4.17
CA LEU A 479 36.64 15.89 4.11
C LEU A 479 36.74 16.91 5.24
N MET A 480 36.93 16.46 6.47
CA MET A 480 37.01 17.36 7.62
C MET A 480 38.24 18.28 7.55
N MET A 481 39.35 17.78 7.02
CA MET A 481 40.53 18.61 6.78
C MET A 481 40.29 19.70 5.73
N HIS A 482 39.51 19.41 4.68
CA HIS A 482 39.10 20.43 3.72
C HIS A 482 38.27 21.52 4.40
N VAL A 483 37.25 21.15 5.18
CA VAL A 483 36.37 22.08 5.91
C VAL A 483 37.16 22.94 6.90
N ILE A 484 38.05 22.33 7.72
CA ILE A 484 38.85 23.01 8.74
C ILE A 484 39.85 24.01 8.10
N LYS A 485 40.54 23.59 7.05
CA LYS A 485 41.53 24.44 6.36
C LYS A 485 40.91 25.61 5.65
N ASN A 486 39.63 25.56 5.32
CA ASN A 486 38.90 26.57 4.58
C ASN A 486 37.93 27.37 5.48
N ASP A 487 38.24 27.49 6.76
CA ASP A 487 37.45 28.29 7.72
C ASP A 487 35.95 27.86 7.78
N TRP A 488 35.71 26.56 7.79
CA TRP A 488 34.38 25.92 7.83
C TRP A 488 33.55 26.04 6.54
N TYR A 489 34.18 26.40 5.41
CA TYR A 489 33.53 26.41 4.10
C TYR A 489 33.96 25.26 3.23
N LEU A 490 33.07 24.88 2.34
CA LEU A 490 33.37 23.96 1.22
C LEU A 490 33.83 24.84 0.03
N ILE A 491 35.10 24.80 -0.31
CA ILE A 491 35.66 25.64 -1.38
C ILE A 491 35.68 24.86 -2.69
N ASP A 492 34.95 25.40 -3.67
CA ASP A 492 34.73 24.80 -5.00
C ASP A 492 35.90 25.13 -5.97
N TYR A 493 35.76 24.65 -7.22
CA TYR A 493 36.78 24.74 -8.28
C TYR A 493 37.17 26.22 -8.64
N ASP A 494 36.28 27.17 -8.41
CA ASP A 494 36.51 28.57 -8.65
C ASP A 494 37.18 29.32 -7.46
N GLY A 495 37.57 28.58 -6.43
CA GLY A 495 38.18 29.10 -5.22
C GLY A 495 37.25 29.85 -4.26
N LYS A 496 35.93 29.70 -4.46
CA LYS A 496 34.92 30.35 -3.59
C LYS A 496 34.16 29.28 -2.80
N PRO A 497 33.51 29.69 -1.69
CA PRO A 497 32.54 28.83 -1.03
C PRO A 497 31.47 28.36 -2.01
N THR A 498 31.14 27.07 -1.94
CA THR A 498 30.07 26.55 -2.76
C THR A 498 28.73 27.21 -2.45
N LEU A 499 27.84 27.26 -3.42
CA LEU A 499 26.54 27.96 -3.32
C LEU A 499 25.67 27.45 -2.15
N TRP A 500 25.84 26.20 -1.75
CA TRP A 500 25.01 25.50 -0.77
C TRP A 500 25.78 25.03 0.48
N GLY A 501 26.98 25.48 0.70
CA GLY A 501 27.85 25.08 1.80
C GLY A 501 28.23 26.17 2.78
#